data_0b7ac7ce4d147cb430f7b05fbafe2a24
#
_entry.id   0b7ac7ce4d147cb430f7b05fbafe2a24
#
_cell.length_a   1.000
_cell.length_b   1.000
_cell.length_c   1.000
_cell.angle_alpha   90.00
_cell.angle_beta   90.00
_cell.angle_gamma   90.00
#
_symmetry.space_group_name_H-M   'P 1'
#
loop_
_entity.id
_entity.type
_entity.pdbx_description
1 polymer ?
#
loop_
_entity_poly.entity_id
_entity_poly.type
_entity_poly.pdbx_seq_one_letter_code
_entity_poly.pdbx_strand_id
1 'polypeptide(L)'
;MRNVFVDTNILIDLLADRPPFSKFAVAIFDLAEKHKVKLFTSSHSYATTHYLLKKYMGEKELRVVLYSLLDFIDIISIDLSIIKKSLLSNHKDFEDAIQIFAAGSIKSLDFIVTRNIKDFKDAGVTVLPPDELIHSL
;
A
#
# COMPACT_ATOMS: atom_id res chain seq x y z
N MET A 1 -0.48 11.70 -14.50
CA MET A 1 -0.98 10.73 -13.50
C MET A 1 0.11 10.47 -12.45
N ARG A 2 -0.21 10.59 -11.18
CA ARG A 2 0.74 10.38 -10.09
C ARG A 2 0.90 8.89 -9.79
N ASN A 3 2.13 8.48 -9.48
CA ASN A 3 2.45 7.11 -9.06
C ASN A 3 2.48 7.07 -7.53
N VAL A 4 1.63 6.22 -6.95
CA VAL A 4 1.39 6.18 -5.50
C VAL A 4 1.51 4.75 -4.99
N PHE A 5 2.40 4.56 -4.01
CA PHE A 5 2.52 3.28 -3.30
C PHE A 5 1.68 3.36 -2.02
N VAL A 6 0.79 2.42 -1.82
CA VAL A 6 -0.06 2.37 -0.61
C VAL A 6 0.41 1.27 0.33
N ASP A 7 0.50 1.61 1.62
CA ASP A 7 0.86 0.68 2.68
C ASP A 7 -0.33 -0.24 3.00
N THR A 8 -0.05 -1.33 3.69
CA THR A 8 -1.03 -2.36 4.07
C THR A 8 -2.26 -1.76 4.78
N ASN A 9 -2.06 -0.76 5.67
CA ASN A 9 -3.18 -0.20 6.42
C ASN A 9 -4.25 0.45 5.53
N ILE A 10 -3.86 0.95 4.36
CA ILE A 10 -4.82 1.53 3.41
C ILE A 10 -5.73 0.44 2.82
N LEU A 11 -5.15 -0.71 2.48
CA LEU A 11 -5.92 -1.85 1.98
C LEU A 11 -6.88 -2.39 3.04
N ILE A 12 -6.40 -2.49 4.29
CA ILE A 12 -7.23 -2.95 5.41
C ILE A 12 -8.38 -1.98 5.66
N ASP A 13 -8.10 -0.67 5.66
CA ASP A 13 -9.13 0.35 5.88
C ASP A 13 -10.23 0.29 4.82
N LEU A 14 -9.84 0.05 3.56
CA LEU A 14 -10.79 -0.10 2.47
C LEU A 14 -11.69 -1.32 2.68
N LEU A 15 -11.09 -2.49 2.88
CA LEU A 15 -11.80 -3.76 2.86
C LEU A 15 -12.54 -4.06 4.16
N ALA A 16 -12.01 -3.61 5.29
CA ALA A 16 -12.66 -3.76 6.60
C ALA A 16 -13.63 -2.62 6.90
N ASP A 17 -13.70 -1.62 6.02
CA ASP A 17 -14.56 -0.44 6.18
C ASP A 17 -14.38 0.22 7.55
N ARG A 18 -13.11 0.48 7.93
CA ARG A 18 -12.79 1.01 9.26
C ARG A 18 -13.00 2.53 9.35
N PRO A 19 -14.06 3.02 10.05
CA PRO A 19 -14.20 4.46 10.26
C PRO A 19 -13.13 4.98 11.24
N PRO A 20 -12.68 6.23 11.13
CA PRO A 20 -13.01 7.18 10.07
C PRO A 20 -12.15 7.05 8.81
N PHE A 21 -11.29 6.03 8.74
CA PHE A 21 -10.25 5.91 7.71
C PHE A 21 -10.75 5.39 6.38
N SER A 22 -11.82 4.59 6.38
CA SER A 22 -12.31 3.95 5.16
C SER A 22 -12.70 4.95 4.07
N LYS A 23 -13.26 6.10 4.45
CA LYS A 23 -13.66 7.11 3.45
C LYS A 23 -12.47 7.63 2.64
N PHE A 24 -11.30 7.74 3.24
CA PHE A 24 -10.09 8.17 2.54
C PHE A 24 -9.55 7.06 1.64
N ALA A 25 -9.57 5.81 2.12
CA ALA A 25 -9.17 4.67 1.31
C ALA A 25 -10.07 4.51 0.08
N VAL A 26 -11.37 4.64 0.25
CA VAL A 26 -12.34 4.61 -0.87
C VAL A 26 -12.04 5.72 -1.88
N ALA A 27 -11.77 6.94 -1.39
CA ALA A 27 -11.46 8.08 -2.26
C ALA A 27 -10.18 7.84 -3.08
N ILE A 28 -9.16 7.22 -2.48
CA ILE A 28 -7.91 6.91 -3.18
C ILE A 28 -8.17 5.90 -4.31
N PHE A 29 -8.92 4.83 -4.04
CA PHE A 29 -9.26 3.85 -5.07
C PHE A 29 -10.17 4.43 -6.15
N ASP A 30 -11.05 5.36 -5.79
CA ASP A 30 -11.87 6.09 -6.76
C ASP A 30 -10.98 6.92 -7.71
N LEU A 31 -9.94 7.55 -7.18
CA LEU A 31 -8.97 8.27 -8.01
C LEU A 31 -8.25 7.35 -8.98
N ALA A 32 -7.94 6.11 -8.55
CA ALA A 32 -7.32 5.12 -9.43
C ALA A 32 -8.28 4.69 -10.55
N GLU A 33 -9.55 4.46 -10.20
CA GLU A 33 -10.58 4.11 -11.18
C GLU A 33 -10.74 5.20 -12.24
N LYS A 34 -10.62 6.46 -11.83
CA LYS A 34 -10.72 7.63 -12.72
C LYS A 34 -9.40 7.96 -13.43
N HIS A 35 -8.39 7.14 -13.28
CA HIS A 35 -7.06 7.32 -13.88
C HIS A 35 -6.36 8.62 -13.46
N LYS A 36 -6.65 9.10 -12.26
CA LYS A 36 -5.96 10.26 -11.67
C LYS A 36 -4.66 9.87 -10.99
N VAL A 37 -4.59 8.65 -10.46
CA VAL A 37 -3.39 8.08 -9.85
C VAL A 37 -3.20 6.66 -10.36
N LYS A 38 -1.95 6.20 -10.34
CA LYS A 38 -1.60 4.79 -10.55
C LYS A 38 -1.16 4.25 -9.20
N LEU A 39 -1.86 3.23 -8.72
CA LEU A 39 -1.60 2.65 -7.40
C LEU A 39 -0.68 1.44 -7.49
N PHE A 40 0.19 1.33 -6.49
CA PHE A 40 1.09 0.19 -6.30
C PHE A 40 1.04 -0.25 -4.85
N THR A 41 1.26 -1.52 -4.61
CA THR A 41 1.56 -2.05 -3.29
C THR A 41 2.48 -3.26 -3.46
N SER A 42 2.97 -3.84 -2.36
CA SER A 42 3.84 -5.01 -2.44
C SER A 42 3.05 -6.31 -2.38
N SER A 43 3.64 -7.38 -2.90
CA SER A 43 3.10 -8.73 -2.73
C SER A 43 3.00 -9.11 -1.26
N HIS A 44 3.94 -8.62 -0.43
CA HIS A 44 3.89 -8.82 1.01
C HIS A 44 2.65 -8.16 1.63
N SER A 45 2.35 -6.90 1.26
CA SER A 45 1.15 -6.21 1.73
C SER A 45 -0.13 -6.94 1.34
N TYR A 46 -0.17 -7.47 0.12
CA TYR A 46 -1.34 -8.19 -0.37
C TYR A 46 -1.59 -9.46 0.43
N ALA A 47 -0.53 -10.27 0.64
CA ALA A 47 -0.63 -11.48 1.44
C ALA A 47 -1.00 -11.18 2.90
N THR A 48 -0.41 -10.13 3.47
CA THR A 48 -0.71 -9.70 4.84
C THR A 48 -2.15 -9.24 4.97
N THR A 49 -2.67 -8.51 3.98
CA THR A 49 -4.07 -8.09 3.97
C THR A 49 -5.01 -9.28 4.03
N HIS A 50 -4.76 -10.30 3.21
CA HIS A 50 -5.53 -11.54 3.26
C HIS A 50 -5.46 -12.18 4.64
N TYR A 51 -4.25 -12.33 5.17
CA TYR A 51 -4.01 -12.97 6.46
C TYR A 51 -4.78 -12.28 7.59
N LEU A 52 -4.76 -10.95 7.63
CA LEU A 52 -5.43 -10.18 8.68
C LEU A 52 -6.94 -10.18 8.53
N LEU A 53 -7.46 -10.18 7.31
CA LEU A 53 -8.91 -10.10 7.07
C LEU A 53 -9.64 -11.44 7.09
N LYS A 54 -8.93 -12.56 6.95
CA LYS A 54 -9.56 -13.88 6.94
C LYS A 54 -10.30 -14.22 8.23
N LYS A 55 -10.03 -13.49 9.31
CA LYS A 55 -10.74 -13.63 10.59
C LYS A 55 -12.12 -13.00 10.57
N TYR A 56 -12.36 -12.08 9.65
CA TYR A 56 -13.56 -11.26 9.61
C TYR A 56 -14.41 -11.47 8.36
N MET A 57 -13.85 -12.06 7.33
CA MET A 57 -14.51 -12.31 6.05
C MET A 57 -14.35 -13.76 5.65
N GLY A 58 -15.34 -14.32 4.96
CA GLY A 58 -15.25 -15.66 4.40
C GLY A 58 -14.10 -15.76 3.39
N GLU A 59 -13.42 -16.88 3.38
CA GLU A 59 -12.25 -17.09 2.51
C GLU A 59 -12.58 -16.87 1.03
N LYS A 60 -13.70 -17.42 0.57
CA LYS A 60 -14.12 -17.29 -0.83
C LYS A 60 -14.42 -15.84 -1.21
N GLU A 61 -15.16 -15.14 -0.36
CA GLU A 61 -15.50 -13.73 -0.57
C GLU A 61 -14.24 -12.87 -0.59
N LEU A 62 -13.32 -13.10 0.34
CA LEU A 62 -12.08 -12.34 0.45
C LEU A 62 -11.21 -12.50 -0.80
N ARG A 63 -11.10 -13.71 -1.32
CA ARG A 63 -10.35 -13.96 -2.58
C ARG A 63 -10.95 -13.24 -3.75
N VAL A 64 -12.27 -13.21 -3.86
CA VAL A 64 -12.96 -12.51 -4.94
C VAL A 64 -12.68 -11.01 -4.88
N VAL A 65 -12.78 -10.42 -3.69
CA VAL A 65 -12.54 -8.98 -3.51
C VAL A 65 -11.09 -8.62 -3.83
N LEU A 66 -10.13 -9.38 -3.30
CA LEU A 66 -8.71 -9.13 -3.55
C LEU A 66 -8.36 -9.27 -5.03
N TYR A 67 -8.94 -10.26 -5.69
CA TYR A 67 -8.74 -10.43 -7.13
C TYR A 67 -9.28 -9.23 -7.91
N SER A 68 -10.46 -8.74 -7.52
CA SER A 68 -11.10 -7.60 -8.18
C SER A 68 -10.28 -6.31 -8.04
N LEU A 69 -9.62 -6.11 -6.90
CA LEU A 69 -8.78 -4.93 -6.69
C LEU A 69 -7.58 -4.87 -7.63
N LEU A 70 -7.16 -5.99 -8.19
CA LEU A 70 -6.03 -6.02 -9.12
C LEU A 70 -6.28 -5.24 -10.41
N ASP A 71 -7.53 -4.90 -10.70
CA ASP A 71 -7.85 -4.00 -11.81
C ASP A 71 -7.40 -2.56 -11.55
N PHE A 72 -7.17 -2.20 -10.28
CA PHE A 72 -6.90 -0.83 -9.86
C PHE A 72 -5.55 -0.65 -9.19
N ILE A 73 -4.81 -1.72 -8.94
CA ILE A 73 -3.54 -1.65 -8.21
C ILE A 73 -2.54 -2.64 -8.80
N ASP A 74 -1.31 -2.18 -8.99
CA ASP A 74 -0.21 -3.02 -9.44
C ASP A 74 0.55 -3.58 -8.24
N ILE A 75 1.01 -4.81 -8.36
CA ILE A 75 1.72 -5.52 -7.29
C ILE A 75 3.21 -5.53 -7.60
N ILE A 76 4.02 -5.03 -6.66
CA ILE A 76 5.47 -5.12 -6.72
C ILE A 76 5.89 -6.42 -6.03
N SER A 77 6.52 -7.30 -6.80
CA SER A 77 7.00 -8.58 -6.27
C SER A 77 8.15 -8.38 -5.30
N ILE A 78 8.06 -9.00 -4.13
CA ILE A 78 9.17 -9.00 -3.16
C ILE A 78 10.11 -10.13 -3.55
N ASP A 79 11.21 -9.75 -4.19
CA ASP A 79 12.21 -10.69 -4.68
C ASP A 79 13.41 -10.79 -3.74
N LEU A 80 14.39 -11.62 -4.12
CA LEU A 80 15.62 -11.82 -3.34
C LEU A 80 16.38 -10.52 -3.11
N SER A 81 16.44 -9.65 -4.11
CA SER A 81 17.14 -8.37 -4.00
C SER A 81 16.52 -7.50 -2.90
N ILE A 82 15.20 -7.39 -2.88
CA ILE A 82 14.48 -6.60 -1.86
C ILE A 82 14.70 -7.21 -0.48
N ILE A 83 14.61 -8.52 -0.35
CA ILE A 83 14.86 -9.20 0.93
C ILE A 83 16.28 -8.91 1.44
N LYS A 84 17.29 -9.06 0.60
CA LYS A 84 18.68 -8.80 0.99
C LYS A 84 18.89 -7.35 1.44
N LYS A 85 18.38 -6.39 0.66
CA LYS A 85 18.50 -4.97 1.00
C LYS A 85 17.82 -4.67 2.33
N SER A 86 16.66 -5.24 2.56
CA SER A 86 15.90 -5.05 3.80
C SER A 86 16.64 -5.59 5.01
N LEU A 87 17.22 -6.79 4.89
CA LEU A 87 17.99 -7.41 5.98
C LEU A 87 19.25 -6.64 6.32
N LEU A 88 19.90 -6.00 5.34
CA LEU A 88 21.13 -5.24 5.54
C LEU A 88 20.87 -3.77 5.90
N SER A 89 19.64 -3.31 5.85
CA SER A 89 19.32 -1.90 6.08
C SER A 89 19.37 -1.52 7.56
N ASN A 90 19.40 -0.22 7.80
CA ASN A 90 19.33 0.36 9.16
C ASN A 90 17.89 0.65 9.62
N HIS A 91 16.89 0.27 8.84
CA HIS A 91 15.50 0.43 9.25
C HIS A 91 15.21 -0.52 10.41
N LYS A 92 14.54 0.00 11.45
CA LYS A 92 14.31 -0.76 12.67
C LYS A 92 13.40 -1.96 12.49
N ASP A 93 12.37 -1.81 11.64
CA ASP A 93 11.39 -2.86 11.40
C ASP A 93 11.62 -3.47 10.02
N PHE A 94 11.76 -4.80 9.98
CA PHE A 94 12.05 -5.52 8.74
C PHE A 94 10.91 -5.40 7.73
N GLU A 95 9.65 -5.48 8.18
CA GLU A 95 8.51 -5.38 7.27
C GLU A 95 8.41 -3.98 6.67
N ASP A 96 8.69 -2.93 7.46
CA ASP A 96 8.74 -1.57 6.94
C ASP A 96 9.85 -1.41 5.92
N ALA A 97 11.01 -2.03 6.18
CA ALA A 97 12.13 -2.02 5.22
C ALA A 97 11.72 -2.64 3.88
N ILE A 98 11.01 -3.79 3.92
CA ILE A 98 10.51 -4.43 2.70
C ILE A 98 9.62 -3.46 1.91
N GLN A 99 8.72 -2.78 2.58
CA GLN A 99 7.82 -1.82 1.94
C GLN A 99 8.60 -0.64 1.32
N ILE A 100 9.58 -0.10 2.03
CA ILE A 100 10.41 1.01 1.57
C ILE A 100 11.19 0.60 0.31
N PHE A 101 11.82 -0.57 0.31
CA PHE A 101 12.57 -1.02 -0.85
C PHE A 101 11.68 -1.44 -2.01
N ALA A 102 10.51 -1.99 -1.74
CA ALA A 102 9.52 -2.25 -2.79
C ALA A 102 9.07 -0.95 -3.46
N ALA A 103 8.73 0.06 -2.66
CA ALA A 103 8.37 1.37 -3.17
C ALA A 103 9.51 2.00 -3.97
N GLY A 104 10.74 1.88 -3.46
CA GLY A 104 11.94 2.41 -4.11
C GLY A 104 12.26 1.78 -5.45
N SER A 105 11.71 0.60 -5.76
CA SER A 105 11.90 -0.05 -7.04
C SER A 105 10.98 0.51 -8.13
N ILE A 106 10.00 1.33 -7.77
CA ILE A 106 9.06 1.93 -8.71
C ILE A 106 9.70 3.16 -9.34
N LYS A 107 9.80 3.13 -10.66
CA LYS A 107 10.34 4.26 -11.42
C LYS A 107 9.37 5.43 -11.35
N SER A 108 9.90 6.61 -11.01
CA SER A 108 9.11 7.85 -10.94
C SER A 108 7.99 7.80 -9.90
N LEU A 109 8.22 7.15 -8.77
CA LEU A 109 7.26 7.15 -7.67
C LEU A 109 7.13 8.57 -7.10
N ASP A 110 5.89 9.03 -6.95
CA ASP A 110 5.61 10.37 -6.40
C ASP A 110 5.38 10.33 -4.89
N PHE A 111 4.60 9.37 -4.39
CA PHE A 111 4.24 9.32 -2.98
C PHE A 111 4.17 7.89 -2.45
N ILE A 112 4.51 7.74 -1.16
CA ILE A 112 4.09 6.61 -0.34
C ILE A 112 2.94 7.12 0.52
N VAL A 113 1.83 6.39 0.56
CA VAL A 113 0.66 6.74 1.38
C VAL A 113 0.49 5.73 2.49
N THR A 114 0.50 6.21 3.72
CA THR A 114 0.38 5.39 4.92
C THR A 114 -0.19 6.21 6.06
N ARG A 115 -0.86 5.54 7.02
CA ARG A 115 -1.24 6.19 8.28
C ARG A 115 -0.09 6.25 9.28
N ASN A 116 0.99 5.49 9.05
CA ASN A 116 2.14 5.38 9.94
C ASN A 116 3.36 6.10 9.34
N ILE A 117 3.27 7.41 9.18
CA ILE A 117 4.29 8.22 8.52
C ILE A 117 5.67 8.05 9.15
N LYS A 118 5.74 7.91 10.47
CA LYS A 118 7.00 7.75 11.21
C LYS A 118 7.82 6.56 10.73
N ASP A 119 7.15 5.49 10.33
CA ASP A 119 7.81 4.25 9.94
C ASP A 119 8.47 4.37 8.56
N PHE A 120 8.15 5.42 7.81
CA PHE A 120 8.64 5.62 6.45
C PHE A 120 9.46 6.90 6.27
N LYS A 121 9.85 7.56 7.36
CA LYS A 121 10.51 8.88 7.29
C LYS A 121 11.83 8.87 6.49
N ASP A 122 12.52 7.72 6.43
CA ASP A 122 13.79 7.59 5.73
C ASP A 122 13.63 6.87 4.38
N ALA A 123 12.46 6.93 3.79
CA ALA A 123 12.15 6.20 2.56
C ALA A 123 12.74 6.84 1.29
N GLY A 124 13.19 8.10 1.35
CA GLY A 124 13.76 8.78 0.18
C GLY A 124 12.72 9.28 -0.81
N VAL A 125 11.44 9.23 -0.47
CA VAL A 125 10.33 9.71 -1.28
C VAL A 125 9.32 10.38 -0.36
N THR A 126 8.49 11.28 -0.89
CA THR A 126 7.47 11.97 -0.10
C THR A 126 6.46 10.98 0.45
N VAL A 127 6.24 11.04 1.77
CA VAL A 127 5.31 10.18 2.49
C VAL A 127 4.13 11.02 2.99
N LEU A 128 2.92 10.62 2.64
CA LEU A 128 1.70 11.37 2.97
C LEU A 128 0.68 10.47 3.68
N PRO A 129 -0.09 11.02 4.63
CA PRO A 129 -1.28 10.32 5.10
C PRO A 129 -2.37 10.37 4.02
N PRO A 130 -3.37 9.48 4.06
CA PRO A 130 -4.40 9.38 3.01
C PRO A 130 -5.15 10.68 2.74
N ASP A 131 -5.52 11.42 3.77
CA ASP A 131 -6.25 12.68 3.62
C ASP A 131 -5.42 13.75 2.90
N GLU A 132 -4.12 13.82 3.19
CA GLU A 132 -3.24 14.77 2.51
C GLU A 132 -3.03 14.43 1.04
N LEU A 133 -2.95 13.14 0.70
CA LEU A 133 -2.87 12.75 -0.70
C LEU A 133 -4.07 13.30 -1.47
N ILE A 134 -5.26 13.10 -0.96
CA ILE A 134 -6.50 13.52 -1.61
C ILE A 134 -6.51 15.03 -1.83
N HIS A 135 -6.06 15.80 -0.85
CA HIS A 135 -6.02 17.27 -0.94
C HIS A 135 -4.91 17.79 -1.85
N SER A 136 -3.88 17.00 -2.14
CA SER A 136 -2.74 17.42 -2.96
C SER A 136 -2.91 17.17 -4.46
N LEU A 137 -4.03 16.57 -4.85
CA LEU A 137 -4.29 16.25 -6.25
C LEU A 137 -5.27 17.21 -6.91
#